data_4493b3940c288ea0481fdd1f2cacc870
#
_entry.id   4493b3940c288ea0481fdd1f2cacc870
#
_cell.length_a   1.000
_cell.length_b   1.000
_cell.length_c   1.000
_cell.angle_alpha   90.00
_cell.angle_beta   90.00
_cell.angle_gamma   90.00
#
_symmetry.space_group_name_H-M   'P 1'
#
loop_
_entity.id
_entity.type
_entity.pdbx_description
1 polymer ?
#
loop_
_entity_poly.entity_id
_entity_poly.type
_entity_poly.pdbx_seq_one_letter_code
_entity_poly.pdbx_strand_id
1 'polypeptide(L)'
;MTHEQNERLLTLLSEYLCFQPDAIAPADVAAFSADAHLPQEDAYRMLLSAKLGLDPDRAEDWLLIRDALPKIIRHCDPADYAQDEYLRRIAPVSGQHGHATLTQDVILPMELFVRDDFLPLDDGTCLPQLGWFDTSFRFPAVKENNLVWMTVTPNEINTIQPCVRQSHGNVLTFGLGLGYYAFHCLLKPDVRRVTVVERDPDIISLFRALLLPH
;
A
#
# COMPACT_ATOMS: atom_id res chain seq x y z
N MET A 1 -20.75 7.35 12.38
CA MET A 1 -19.59 8.14 12.87
C MET A 1 -19.86 9.58 12.58
N THR A 2 -19.60 10.52 13.49
CA THR A 2 -19.74 11.96 13.20
C THR A 2 -18.58 12.44 12.32
N HIS A 3 -18.75 13.59 11.67
CA HIS A 3 -17.68 14.19 10.86
C HIS A 3 -16.43 14.49 11.70
N GLU A 4 -16.59 15.03 12.89
CA GLU A 4 -15.52 15.31 13.84
C GLU A 4 -14.76 14.04 14.27
N GLN A 5 -15.48 12.95 14.55
CA GLN A 5 -14.88 11.64 14.84
C GLN A 5 -14.07 11.09 13.66
N ASN A 6 -14.58 11.28 12.44
CA ASN A 6 -13.87 10.87 11.23
C ASN A 6 -12.58 11.66 11.03
N GLU A 7 -12.63 12.99 11.13
CA GLU A 7 -11.44 13.84 11.00
C GLU A 7 -10.38 13.52 12.07
N ARG A 8 -10.81 13.34 13.33
CA ARG A 8 -9.91 12.94 14.41
C ARG A 8 -9.22 11.59 14.11
N LEU A 9 -9.99 10.60 13.68
CA LEU A 9 -9.44 9.28 13.36
C LEU A 9 -8.46 9.34 12.19
N LEU A 10 -8.80 10.08 11.13
CA LEU A 10 -7.90 10.29 9.98
C LEU A 10 -6.60 10.97 10.40
N THR A 11 -6.65 11.95 11.29
CA THR A 11 -5.46 12.65 11.81
C THR A 11 -4.57 11.66 12.58
N LEU A 12 -5.13 10.90 13.53
CA LEU A 12 -4.38 9.92 14.32
C LEU A 12 -3.73 8.84 13.44
N LEU A 13 -4.47 8.29 12.48
CA LEU A 13 -3.95 7.29 11.56
C LEU A 13 -2.87 7.85 10.64
N SER A 14 -3.03 9.09 10.17
CA SER A 14 -2.03 9.77 9.34
C SER A 14 -0.72 10.02 10.09
N GLU A 15 -0.80 10.49 11.33
CA GLU A 15 0.36 10.67 12.21
C GLU A 15 1.07 9.33 12.47
N TYR A 16 0.31 8.28 12.77
CA TYR A 16 0.87 6.96 12.99
C TYR A 16 1.60 6.44 11.76
N LEU A 17 0.98 6.50 10.57
CA LEU A 17 1.57 6.09 9.31
C LEU A 17 2.85 6.88 8.95
N CYS A 18 2.89 8.17 9.28
CA CYS A 18 4.05 9.01 8.95
C CYS A 18 5.24 8.81 9.89
N PHE A 19 5.01 8.50 11.17
CA PHE A 19 6.07 8.56 12.17
C PHE A 19 6.43 7.22 12.82
N GLN A 20 5.51 6.25 12.83
CA GLN A 20 5.72 4.98 13.53
C GLN A 20 4.89 3.83 12.97
N PRO A 21 4.87 3.60 11.64
CA PRO A 21 4.00 2.59 11.04
C PRO A 21 4.32 1.15 11.49
N ASP A 22 5.53 0.93 12.00
CA ASP A 22 6.11 -0.34 12.47
C ASP A 22 6.22 -0.44 14.00
N ALA A 23 5.51 0.42 14.76
CA ALA A 23 5.61 0.48 16.23
C ALA A 23 4.97 -0.71 16.97
N ILE A 24 4.34 -1.65 16.26
CA ILE A 24 3.77 -2.87 16.81
C ILE A 24 4.63 -4.05 16.36
N ALA A 25 5.24 -4.75 17.33
CA ALA A 25 6.06 -5.92 17.00
C ALA A 25 5.21 -7.21 16.91
N PRO A 26 5.61 -8.19 16.07
CA PRO A 26 4.94 -9.50 16.01
C PRO A 26 4.83 -10.20 17.36
N ALA A 27 5.84 -10.08 18.20
CA ALA A 27 5.84 -10.68 19.54
C ALA A 27 4.76 -10.06 20.46
N ASP A 28 4.50 -8.75 20.35
CA ASP A 28 3.49 -8.07 21.15
C ASP A 28 2.08 -8.54 20.76
N VAL A 29 1.82 -8.68 19.44
CA VAL A 29 0.55 -9.19 18.93
C VAL A 29 0.32 -10.63 19.38
N ALA A 30 1.34 -11.49 19.27
CA ALA A 30 1.26 -12.88 19.69
C ALA A 30 1.00 -13.02 21.20
N ALA A 31 1.73 -12.26 22.02
CA ALA A 31 1.56 -12.27 23.48
C ALA A 31 0.16 -11.78 23.88
N PHE A 32 -0.27 -10.64 23.34
CA PHE A 32 -1.58 -10.07 23.67
C PHE A 32 -2.73 -10.95 23.17
N SER A 33 -2.63 -11.56 22.00
CA SER A 33 -3.59 -12.53 21.46
C SER A 33 -3.74 -13.75 22.38
N ALA A 34 -2.63 -14.28 22.89
CA ALA A 34 -2.64 -15.42 23.80
C ALA A 34 -3.23 -15.08 25.16
N ASP A 35 -2.82 -13.96 25.76
CA ASP A 35 -3.25 -13.54 27.11
C ASP A 35 -4.74 -13.16 27.13
N ALA A 36 -5.21 -12.44 26.12
CA ALA A 36 -6.60 -12.00 26.02
C ALA A 36 -7.53 -13.01 25.36
N HIS A 37 -7.01 -14.13 24.86
CA HIS A 37 -7.75 -15.14 24.08
C HIS A 37 -8.49 -14.55 22.87
N LEU A 38 -7.85 -13.61 22.17
CA LEU A 38 -8.40 -12.92 21.00
C LEU A 38 -7.78 -13.43 19.70
N PRO A 39 -8.51 -13.38 18.57
CA PRO A 39 -7.90 -13.52 17.25
C PRO A 39 -6.77 -12.50 17.06
N GLN A 40 -5.72 -12.88 16.32
CA GLN A 40 -4.56 -12.03 16.06
C GLN A 40 -4.95 -10.67 15.46
N GLU A 41 -5.94 -10.65 14.60
CA GLU A 41 -6.43 -9.43 13.96
C GLU A 41 -7.09 -8.47 14.98
N ASP A 42 -7.83 -8.98 15.96
CA ASP A 42 -8.41 -8.20 17.03
C ASP A 42 -7.33 -7.71 18.00
N ALA A 43 -6.36 -8.57 18.32
CA ALA A 43 -5.21 -8.21 19.14
C ALA A 43 -4.41 -7.06 18.49
N TYR A 44 -4.14 -7.13 17.19
CA TYR A 44 -3.48 -6.06 16.45
C TYR A 44 -4.26 -4.74 16.53
N ARG A 45 -5.59 -4.76 16.28
CA ARG A 45 -6.44 -3.56 16.35
C ARG A 45 -6.47 -2.95 17.73
N MET A 46 -6.48 -3.76 18.80
CA MET A 46 -6.43 -3.26 20.17
C MET A 46 -5.07 -2.62 20.50
N LEU A 47 -3.98 -3.23 20.11
CA LEU A 47 -2.65 -2.64 20.26
C LEU A 47 -2.51 -1.33 19.46
N LEU A 48 -3.02 -1.31 18.24
CA LEU A 48 -3.03 -0.09 17.43
C LEU A 48 -3.88 0.99 18.07
N SER A 49 -5.06 0.67 18.60
CA SER A 49 -5.89 1.66 19.30
C SER A 49 -5.17 2.33 20.45
N ALA A 50 -4.40 1.55 21.23
CA ALA A 50 -3.56 2.08 22.30
C ALA A 50 -2.43 2.98 21.77
N LYS A 51 -1.79 2.60 20.64
CA LYS A 51 -0.77 3.43 19.98
C LYS A 51 -1.33 4.74 19.42
N LEU A 52 -2.60 4.73 18.99
CA LEU A 52 -3.34 5.92 18.56
C LEU A 52 -3.82 6.79 19.74
N GLY A 53 -3.61 6.37 20.98
CA GLY A 53 -4.06 7.07 22.17
C GLY A 53 -5.59 7.05 22.35
N LEU A 54 -6.26 6.05 21.79
CA LEU A 54 -7.69 5.81 22.02
C LEU A 54 -7.88 5.09 23.35
N ASP A 55 -8.80 5.60 24.16
CA ASP A 55 -9.13 5.08 25.49
C ASP A 55 -10.43 4.24 25.43
N PRO A 56 -10.37 2.92 25.65
CA PRO A 56 -11.55 2.06 25.58
C PRO A 56 -12.61 2.37 26.65
N ASP A 57 -12.23 3.06 27.74
CA ASP A 57 -13.16 3.47 28.80
C ASP A 57 -13.95 4.76 28.45
N ARG A 58 -13.54 5.46 27.39
CA ARG A 58 -14.27 6.60 26.84
C ARG A 58 -15.26 6.14 25.76
N ALA A 59 -16.53 6.43 25.94
CA ALA A 59 -17.59 6.00 25.03
C ALA A 59 -17.35 6.42 23.56
N GLU A 60 -16.77 7.60 23.33
CA GLU A 60 -16.47 8.12 22.00
C GLU A 60 -15.34 7.32 21.32
N ASP A 61 -14.29 7.00 22.07
CA ASP A 61 -13.14 6.23 21.56
C ASP A 61 -13.51 4.76 21.37
N TRP A 62 -14.34 4.22 22.28
CA TRP A 62 -14.86 2.86 22.14
C TRP A 62 -15.63 2.64 20.85
N LEU A 63 -16.42 3.64 20.40
CA LEU A 63 -17.11 3.57 19.10
C LEU A 63 -16.13 3.51 17.93
N LEU A 64 -15.01 4.25 17.98
CA LEU A 64 -13.96 4.19 16.95
C LEU A 64 -13.27 2.81 16.96
N ILE A 65 -12.92 2.30 18.12
CA ILE A 65 -12.27 0.99 18.29
C ILE A 65 -13.17 -0.14 17.79
N ARG A 66 -14.43 -0.16 18.20
CA ARG A 66 -15.37 -1.25 17.89
C ARG A 66 -15.93 -1.20 16.47
N ASP A 67 -16.26 -0.02 15.96
CA ASP A 67 -17.07 0.13 14.76
C ASP A 67 -16.30 0.66 13.54
N ALA A 68 -15.23 1.45 13.76
CA ALA A 68 -14.47 2.05 12.69
C ALA A 68 -13.20 1.25 12.35
N LEU A 69 -12.34 0.97 13.33
CA LEU A 69 -11.07 0.26 13.07
C LEU A 69 -11.26 -1.09 12.37
N PRO A 70 -12.27 -1.94 12.67
CA PRO A 70 -12.47 -3.19 11.94
C PRO A 70 -12.85 -3.03 10.48
N LYS A 71 -13.39 -1.88 10.09
CA LYS A 71 -13.70 -1.58 8.67
C LYS A 71 -12.51 -1.03 7.92
N ILE A 72 -11.60 -0.35 8.64
CA ILE A 72 -10.44 0.34 8.10
C ILE A 72 -9.24 -0.62 7.96
N ILE A 73 -8.98 -1.42 8.98
CA ILE A 73 -7.74 -2.18 9.15
C ILE A 73 -7.98 -3.66 8.92
N ARG A 74 -7.22 -4.24 7.99
CA ARG A 74 -7.29 -5.66 7.62
C ARG A 74 -5.94 -6.34 7.71
N HIS A 75 -5.95 -7.56 8.17
CA HIS A 75 -4.85 -8.50 7.92
C HIS A 75 -4.86 -8.86 6.44
N CYS A 76 -3.72 -8.76 5.79
CA CYS A 76 -3.53 -9.07 4.37
C CYS A 76 -2.54 -10.21 4.24
N ASP A 77 -2.76 -11.07 3.24
CA ASP A 77 -1.78 -12.09 2.89
C ASP A 77 -0.81 -11.52 1.86
N PRO A 78 0.52 -11.44 2.15
CA PRO A 78 1.50 -10.99 1.16
C PRO A 78 1.52 -11.86 -0.08
N ALA A 79 1.07 -13.13 -0.02
CA ALA A 79 0.98 -14.02 -1.17
C ALA A 79 0.00 -13.51 -2.23
N ASP A 80 -1.05 -12.77 -1.85
CA ASP A 80 -2.01 -12.18 -2.79
C ASP A 80 -1.34 -11.20 -3.75
N TYR A 81 -0.30 -10.51 -3.29
CA TYR A 81 0.49 -9.55 -4.09
C TYR A 81 1.72 -10.21 -4.73
N ALA A 82 2.38 -11.12 -4.03
CA ALA A 82 3.59 -11.80 -4.52
C ALA A 82 3.33 -12.65 -5.78
N GLN A 83 2.08 -13.01 -6.07
CA GLN A 83 1.67 -13.71 -7.30
C GLN A 83 1.63 -12.80 -8.53
N ASP A 84 1.68 -11.48 -8.34
CA ASP A 84 1.67 -10.52 -9.44
C ASP A 84 2.84 -10.77 -10.40
N GLU A 85 2.53 -10.89 -11.69
CA GLU A 85 3.53 -11.29 -12.71
C GLU A 85 4.62 -10.23 -12.88
N TYR A 86 4.26 -8.94 -12.75
CA TYR A 86 5.23 -7.86 -12.78
C TYR A 86 6.20 -7.96 -11.60
N LEU A 87 5.68 -8.12 -10.38
CA LEU A 87 6.52 -8.21 -9.18
C LEU A 87 7.48 -9.39 -9.27
N ARG A 88 7.03 -10.56 -9.73
CA ARG A 88 7.88 -11.74 -9.88
C ARG A 88 9.05 -11.52 -10.86
N ARG A 89 8.82 -10.74 -11.92
CA ARG A 89 9.86 -10.44 -12.91
C ARG A 89 10.84 -9.37 -12.43
N ILE A 90 10.35 -8.36 -11.72
CA ILE A 90 11.12 -7.17 -11.34
C ILE A 90 11.75 -7.28 -9.94
N ALA A 91 11.27 -8.17 -9.06
CA ALA A 91 11.81 -8.34 -7.72
C ALA A 91 13.35 -8.52 -7.64
N PRO A 92 14.03 -9.25 -8.55
CA PRO A 92 15.48 -9.38 -8.51
C PRO A 92 16.24 -8.20 -9.13
N VAL A 93 15.53 -7.23 -9.75
CA VAL A 93 16.16 -6.17 -10.53
C VAL A 93 16.52 -4.98 -9.64
N SER A 94 17.74 -4.49 -9.77
CA SER A 94 18.21 -3.26 -9.13
C SER A 94 19.29 -2.59 -10.00
N GLY A 95 19.45 -1.29 -9.84
CA GLY A 95 20.47 -0.54 -10.58
C GLY A 95 20.19 0.96 -10.58
N GLN A 96 21.07 1.72 -11.22
CA GLN A 96 20.99 3.17 -11.25
C GLN A 96 21.18 3.68 -12.70
N HIS A 97 20.46 4.74 -13.03
CA HIS A 97 20.65 5.51 -14.25
C HIS A 97 20.43 7.00 -13.96
N GLY A 98 21.45 7.82 -14.20
CA GLY A 98 21.44 9.23 -13.85
C GLY A 98 21.14 9.43 -12.36
N HIS A 99 20.11 10.21 -12.05
CA HIS A 99 19.67 10.47 -10.68
C HIS A 99 18.70 9.40 -10.13
N ALA A 100 18.18 8.53 -10.98
CA ALA A 100 17.19 7.52 -10.59
C ALA A 100 17.86 6.20 -10.19
N THR A 101 17.49 5.68 -9.04
CA THR A 101 17.96 4.39 -8.52
C THR A 101 16.79 3.44 -8.28
N LEU A 102 16.80 2.30 -8.96
CA LEU A 102 15.85 1.20 -8.72
C LEU A 102 16.37 0.32 -7.58
N THR A 103 15.56 0.17 -6.56
CA THR A 103 15.83 -0.62 -5.35
C THR A 103 14.67 -1.54 -5.03
N GLN A 104 14.86 -2.40 -4.03
CA GLN A 104 13.80 -3.16 -3.38
C GLN A 104 13.62 -2.62 -1.97
N ASP A 105 12.44 -2.08 -1.70
CA ASP A 105 12.03 -1.69 -0.35
C ASP A 105 11.17 -2.80 0.29
N VAL A 106 10.85 -2.66 1.58
CA VAL A 106 10.16 -3.69 2.34
C VAL A 106 9.10 -3.07 3.25
N ILE A 107 7.92 -3.67 3.30
CA ILE A 107 6.95 -3.52 4.38
C ILE A 107 7.31 -4.60 5.42
N LEU A 108 7.54 -4.19 6.66
CA LEU A 108 7.91 -5.09 7.76
C LEU A 108 6.68 -5.84 8.30
N PRO A 109 6.88 -6.97 9.00
CA PRO A 109 5.79 -7.64 9.70
C PRO A 109 5.11 -6.70 10.70
N MET A 110 3.78 -6.68 10.71
CA MET A 110 2.95 -5.79 11.55
C MET A 110 3.05 -4.29 11.23
N GLU A 111 3.83 -3.88 10.23
CA GLU A 111 3.84 -2.50 9.75
C GLU A 111 2.49 -2.15 9.11
N LEU A 112 1.90 -1.03 9.55
CA LEU A 112 0.66 -0.53 8.97
C LEU A 112 0.96 0.18 7.65
N PHE A 113 0.22 -0.15 6.59
CA PHE A 113 0.35 0.48 5.28
C PHE A 113 -1.00 0.85 4.67
N VAL A 114 -0.99 1.80 3.75
CA VAL A 114 -2.17 2.11 2.92
C VAL A 114 -2.36 0.99 1.91
N ARG A 115 -3.53 0.35 1.95
CA ARG A 115 -3.86 -0.80 1.12
C ARG A 115 -4.57 -0.42 -0.19
N ASP A 116 -5.48 0.56 -0.12
CA ASP A 116 -6.34 0.94 -1.22
C ASP A 116 -6.82 2.39 -1.07
N ASP A 117 -7.56 2.90 -2.06
CA ASP A 117 -8.20 4.21 -2.02
C ASP A 117 -9.20 4.32 -0.86
N PHE A 118 -9.56 5.55 -0.52
CA PHE A 118 -10.60 5.81 0.46
C PHE A 118 -11.93 5.20 0.06
N LEU A 119 -12.59 4.54 1.01
CA LEU A 119 -13.94 4.02 0.86
C LEU A 119 -14.95 5.12 1.20
N PRO A 120 -15.72 5.64 0.21
CA PRO A 120 -16.77 6.62 0.49
C PRO A 120 -17.94 5.94 1.21
N LEU A 121 -18.55 6.66 2.17
CA LEU A 121 -19.74 6.23 2.88
C LEU A 121 -20.96 7.08 2.45
N ASP A 122 -22.17 6.55 2.69
CA ASP A 122 -23.44 7.21 2.32
C ASP A 122 -23.67 8.55 3.03
N ASP A 123 -23.02 8.76 4.19
CA ASP A 123 -23.09 9.99 4.98
C ASP A 123 -22.12 11.09 4.50
N GLY A 124 -21.38 10.84 3.40
CA GLY A 124 -20.39 11.75 2.83
C GLY A 124 -19.03 11.73 3.52
N THR A 125 -18.83 10.88 4.53
CA THR A 125 -17.51 10.61 5.11
C THR A 125 -16.76 9.57 4.26
N CYS A 126 -15.45 9.41 4.50
CA CYS A 126 -14.65 8.37 3.87
C CYS A 126 -13.75 7.68 4.88
N LEU A 127 -13.58 6.38 4.70
CA LEU A 127 -12.70 5.56 5.51
C LEU A 127 -11.43 5.24 4.74
N PRO A 128 -10.24 5.40 5.33
CA PRO A 128 -9.00 4.90 4.75
C PRO A 128 -9.02 3.38 4.74
N GLN A 129 -8.39 2.78 3.75
CA GLN A 129 -8.24 1.35 3.66
C GLN A 129 -6.80 0.97 3.96
N LEU A 130 -6.56 0.48 5.16
CA LEU A 130 -5.24 0.12 5.67
C LEU A 130 -5.09 -1.39 5.78
N GLY A 131 -3.84 -1.84 5.77
CA GLY A 131 -3.49 -3.23 5.93
C GLY A 131 -2.22 -3.44 6.72
N TRP A 132 -1.97 -4.66 7.13
CA TRP A 132 -0.73 -5.14 7.70
C TRP A 132 -0.48 -6.59 7.27
N PHE A 133 0.78 -7.00 7.26
CA PHE A 133 1.22 -8.35 6.95
C PHE A 133 1.80 -9.02 8.20
N ASP A 134 1.72 -10.32 8.28
CA ASP A 134 2.41 -11.13 9.31
C ASP A 134 3.86 -11.44 8.96
N THR A 135 4.22 -11.34 7.70
CA THR A 135 5.59 -11.52 7.19
C THR A 135 5.99 -10.34 6.31
N SER A 136 7.29 -10.19 6.05
CA SER A 136 7.79 -9.10 5.22
C SER A 136 7.30 -9.20 3.78
N PHE A 137 6.96 -8.07 3.18
CA PHE A 137 6.64 -7.94 1.76
C PHE A 137 7.63 -7.01 1.07
N ARG A 138 8.31 -7.49 0.02
CA ARG A 138 9.26 -6.70 -0.78
C ARG A 138 8.59 -6.16 -2.03
N PHE A 139 8.91 -4.91 -2.38
CA PHE A 139 8.38 -4.25 -3.55
C PHE A 139 9.43 -3.36 -4.22
N PRO A 140 9.36 -3.15 -5.55
CA PRO A 140 10.29 -2.26 -6.25
C PRO A 140 9.98 -0.80 -5.96
N ALA A 141 11.05 -0.01 -5.79
CA ALA A 141 11.00 1.41 -5.57
C ALA A 141 12.04 2.13 -6.43
N VAL A 142 11.68 3.28 -6.98
CA VAL A 142 12.63 4.22 -7.57
C VAL A 142 12.86 5.34 -6.59
N LYS A 143 14.15 5.62 -6.33
CA LYS A 143 14.60 6.69 -5.46
C LYS A 143 15.38 7.73 -6.27
N GLU A 144 15.14 8.99 -5.94
CA GLU A 144 15.91 10.12 -6.42
C GLU A 144 16.60 10.77 -5.21
N ASN A 145 17.93 10.82 -5.22
CA ASN A 145 18.71 11.36 -4.09
C ASN A 145 18.32 10.74 -2.72
N ASN A 146 18.08 9.43 -2.69
CA ASN A 146 17.59 8.65 -1.55
C ASN A 146 16.14 8.97 -1.10
N LEU A 147 15.44 9.84 -1.77
CA LEU A 147 14.01 10.04 -1.53
C LEU A 147 13.19 9.10 -2.42
N VAL A 148 12.22 8.46 -1.84
CA VAL A 148 11.29 7.61 -2.59
C VAL A 148 10.48 8.50 -3.53
N TRP A 149 10.57 8.20 -4.84
CA TRP A 149 9.84 8.92 -5.87
C TRP A 149 8.66 8.12 -6.39
N MET A 150 8.82 6.79 -6.51
CA MET A 150 7.77 5.89 -6.96
C MET A 150 7.98 4.48 -6.41
N THR A 151 6.89 3.79 -6.15
CA THR A 151 6.88 2.42 -5.61
C THR A 151 5.87 1.55 -6.36
N VAL A 152 5.88 0.23 -6.12
CA VAL A 152 4.76 -0.67 -6.46
C VAL A 152 4.32 -1.38 -5.17
N THR A 153 3.66 -0.63 -4.32
CA THR A 153 3.08 -1.11 -3.06
C THR A 153 1.70 -1.74 -3.27
N PRO A 154 1.12 -2.40 -2.25
CA PRO A 154 -0.27 -2.87 -2.31
C PRO A 154 -1.28 -1.80 -2.72
N ASN A 155 -1.12 -0.57 -2.25
CA ASN A 155 -1.99 0.54 -2.64
C ASN A 155 -1.96 0.78 -4.15
N GLU A 156 -0.76 0.93 -4.73
CA GLU A 156 -0.62 1.19 -6.16
C GLU A 156 -1.12 0.01 -7.01
N ILE A 157 -0.89 -1.22 -6.55
CA ILE A 157 -1.43 -2.41 -7.20
C ILE A 157 -2.96 -2.36 -7.24
N ASN A 158 -3.60 -2.11 -6.09
CA ASN A 158 -5.06 -2.12 -5.99
C ASN A 158 -5.70 -0.96 -6.74
N THR A 159 -5.17 0.25 -6.60
CA THR A 159 -5.73 1.47 -7.22
C THR A 159 -5.58 1.51 -8.73
N ILE A 160 -4.53 0.88 -9.29
CA ILE A 160 -4.34 0.84 -10.75
C ILE A 160 -5.18 -0.26 -11.44
N GLN A 161 -5.57 -1.32 -10.74
CA GLN A 161 -6.29 -2.44 -11.31
C GLN A 161 -7.61 -2.08 -12.02
N PRO A 162 -8.44 -1.15 -11.54
CA PRO A 162 -9.62 -0.70 -12.28
C PRO A 162 -9.27 -0.11 -13.66
N CYS A 163 -8.19 0.68 -13.72
CA CYS A 163 -7.70 1.28 -14.97
C CYS A 163 -7.18 0.20 -15.93
N VAL A 164 -6.44 -0.78 -15.44
CA VAL A 164 -5.99 -1.93 -16.23
C VAL A 164 -7.19 -2.69 -16.79
N ARG A 165 -8.18 -3.02 -15.95
CA ARG A 165 -9.39 -3.76 -16.40
C ARG A 165 -10.15 -3.05 -17.52
N GLN A 166 -10.23 -1.71 -17.46
CA GLN A 166 -10.95 -0.89 -18.44
C GLN A 166 -10.13 -0.63 -19.71
N SER A 167 -8.81 -0.81 -19.70
CA SER A 167 -7.95 -0.55 -20.85
C SER A 167 -8.27 -1.50 -22.00
N HIS A 168 -8.31 -0.99 -23.23
CA HIS A 168 -8.49 -1.75 -24.47
C HIS A 168 -8.02 -0.95 -25.69
N GLY A 169 -7.80 -1.61 -26.82
CA GLY A 169 -7.43 -0.97 -28.07
C GLY A 169 -6.07 -0.27 -28.00
N ASN A 170 -6.02 1.03 -28.26
CA ASN A 170 -4.82 1.85 -28.16
C ASN A 170 -4.85 2.65 -26.86
N VAL A 171 -3.96 2.36 -25.95
CA VAL A 171 -3.84 2.99 -24.64
C VAL A 171 -2.79 4.11 -24.71
N LEU A 172 -3.13 5.28 -24.21
CA LEU A 172 -2.20 6.39 -23.98
C LEU A 172 -2.14 6.67 -22.49
N THR A 173 -0.93 6.70 -21.92
CA THR A 173 -0.70 7.06 -20.53
C THR A 173 0.39 8.11 -20.38
N PHE A 174 0.27 8.95 -19.37
CA PHE A 174 1.25 9.97 -19.01
C PHE A 174 1.95 9.55 -17.71
N GLY A 175 3.28 9.60 -17.74
CA GLY A 175 4.14 9.05 -16.70
C GLY A 175 4.42 7.56 -16.95
N LEU A 176 5.71 7.21 -16.91
CA LEU A 176 6.18 5.83 -17.05
C LEU A 176 6.27 5.15 -15.70
N GLY A 177 6.83 5.86 -14.73
CA GLY A 177 7.14 5.32 -13.43
C GLY A 177 7.96 4.05 -13.53
N LEU A 178 7.52 3.02 -12.81
CA LEU A 178 8.08 1.67 -12.87
C LEU A 178 7.50 0.83 -14.02
N GLY A 179 6.56 1.38 -14.81
CA GLY A 179 5.96 0.68 -15.97
C GLY A 179 4.88 -0.33 -15.58
N TYR A 180 4.46 -0.40 -14.33
CA TYR A 180 3.49 -1.38 -13.82
C TYR A 180 2.18 -1.36 -14.63
N TYR A 181 1.58 -0.16 -14.83
CA TYR A 181 0.36 -0.03 -15.62
C TYR A 181 0.54 -0.48 -17.06
N ALA A 182 1.62 -0.01 -17.71
CA ALA A 182 1.90 -0.35 -19.10
C ALA A 182 2.12 -1.87 -19.29
N PHE A 183 2.82 -2.51 -18.36
CA PHE A 183 3.04 -3.95 -18.35
C PHE A 183 1.72 -4.72 -18.30
N HIS A 184 0.85 -4.42 -17.34
CA HIS A 184 -0.43 -5.12 -17.20
C HIS A 184 -1.39 -4.84 -18.36
N CYS A 185 -1.36 -3.64 -18.96
CA CYS A 185 -2.11 -3.36 -20.16
C CYS A 185 -1.64 -4.23 -21.33
N LEU A 186 -0.33 -4.43 -21.49
CA LEU A 186 0.23 -5.25 -22.58
C LEU A 186 -0.07 -6.74 -22.46
N LEU A 187 -0.38 -7.24 -21.27
CA LEU A 187 -0.81 -8.62 -21.06
C LEU A 187 -2.25 -8.89 -21.54
N LYS A 188 -3.03 -7.82 -21.80
CA LYS A 188 -4.42 -7.97 -22.22
C LYS A 188 -4.54 -8.23 -23.72
N PRO A 189 -5.32 -9.24 -24.15
CA PRO A 189 -5.46 -9.59 -25.56
C PRO A 189 -6.22 -8.53 -26.37
N ASP A 190 -6.99 -7.68 -25.72
CA ASP A 190 -7.77 -6.61 -26.34
C ASP A 190 -7.02 -5.26 -26.40
N VAL A 191 -5.82 -5.18 -25.83
CA VAL A 191 -4.92 -4.03 -25.97
C VAL A 191 -3.97 -4.25 -27.16
N ARG A 192 -4.01 -3.34 -28.14
CA ARG A 192 -3.19 -3.42 -29.36
C ARG A 192 -1.88 -2.67 -29.22
N ARG A 193 -1.88 -1.59 -28.46
CA ARG A 193 -0.73 -0.69 -28.33
C ARG A 193 -0.83 0.10 -27.02
N VAL A 194 0.29 0.23 -26.34
CA VAL A 194 0.46 1.16 -25.23
C VAL A 194 1.47 2.23 -25.65
N THR A 195 1.06 3.49 -25.53
CA THR A 195 1.94 4.65 -25.75
C THR A 195 2.11 5.35 -24.40
N VAL A 196 3.35 5.47 -23.96
CA VAL A 196 3.70 6.15 -22.70
C VAL A 196 4.39 7.46 -23.03
N VAL A 197 3.94 8.55 -22.42
CA VAL A 197 4.58 9.86 -22.45
C VAL A 197 5.29 10.08 -21.14
N GLU A 198 6.62 10.08 -21.17
CA GLU A 198 7.48 10.36 -20.02
C GLU A 198 8.40 11.53 -20.33
N ARG A 199 8.55 12.44 -19.38
CA ARG A 199 9.38 13.64 -19.56
C ARG A 199 10.82 13.47 -19.05
N ASP A 200 11.03 12.55 -18.09
CA ASP A 200 12.31 12.36 -17.45
C ASP A 200 13.18 11.38 -18.25
N PRO A 201 14.30 11.83 -18.84
CA PRO A 201 15.18 10.99 -19.64
C PRO A 201 15.89 9.91 -18.82
N ASP A 202 16.14 10.15 -17.53
CA ASP A 202 16.80 9.17 -16.65
C ASP A 202 15.86 8.02 -16.30
N ILE A 203 14.58 8.33 -16.07
CA ILE A 203 13.54 7.30 -15.90
C ILE A 203 13.35 6.48 -17.17
N ILE A 204 13.31 7.13 -18.35
CA ILE A 204 13.22 6.41 -19.64
C ILE A 204 14.42 5.48 -19.79
N SER A 205 15.62 5.96 -19.48
CA SER A 205 16.85 5.20 -19.62
C SER A 205 16.94 4.05 -18.63
N LEU A 206 16.57 4.28 -17.37
CA LEU A 206 16.47 3.25 -16.34
C LEU A 206 15.48 2.15 -16.75
N PHE A 207 14.30 2.53 -17.22
CA PHE A 207 13.29 1.59 -17.68
C PHE A 207 13.81 0.72 -18.84
N ARG A 208 14.42 1.35 -19.86
CA ARG A 208 14.96 0.63 -21.01
C ARG A 208 16.09 -0.32 -20.65
N ALA A 209 16.94 0.07 -19.72
CA ALA A 209 18.09 -0.72 -19.33
C ALA A 209 17.74 -1.88 -18.38
N LEU A 210 16.83 -1.64 -17.42
CA LEU A 210 16.61 -2.54 -16.31
C LEU A 210 15.24 -3.24 -16.32
N LEU A 211 14.20 -2.59 -16.82
CA LEU A 211 12.82 -3.12 -16.72
C LEU A 211 12.32 -3.71 -18.04
N LEU A 212 12.57 -3.06 -19.16
CA LEU A 212 12.09 -3.51 -20.48
C LEU A 212 12.59 -4.90 -20.89
N PRO A 213 13.79 -5.37 -20.51
CA PRO A 213 14.26 -6.71 -20.84
C PRO A 213 13.53 -7.85 -20.14
N HIS A 214 12.76 -7.58 -19.08
CA HIS A 214 12.06 -8.56 -18.25
C HIS A 214 10.55 -8.60 -18.50
#